data_74bb3b2c487dc3965d2071ebeacd3334
#
_entry.id   74bb3b2c487dc3965d2071ebeacd3334
#
_cell.length_a   1.000
_cell.length_b   1.000
_cell.length_c   1.000
_cell.angle_alpha   90.00
_cell.angle_beta   90.00
_cell.angle_gamma   90.00
#
_symmetry.space_group_name_H-M   'P 1'
#
loop_
_entity.id
_entity.type
_entity.pdbx_description
1 polymer ?
#
loop_
_entity_poly.entity_id
_entity_poly.type
_entity_poly.pdbx_seq_one_letter_code
_entity_poly.pdbx_strand_id
1 'polypeptide(L)'
;GITQFDLANNYGPEPGSAEINFGRILKEDLGKYRDELIITTKAGYEMWDGPYGNWGSRKYLLASLDQSLKRMGLEYVDIFYHHRMDPETPLEETMGALASAVQSGKALYVGLSNYDGKTLSQAASILQEMHCPFVINQNRYSIFDRTVENNGLKKTAYRPLP
;
A
#
# COMPACT_ATOMS: atom_id res chain seq x y z
N GLY A 1 -17.84 -7.38 14.51
CA GLY A 1 -16.51 -7.95 14.62
C GLY A 1 -15.46 -7.08 13.91
N ILE A 2 -14.22 -7.55 13.83
CA ILE A 2 -13.15 -6.89 13.07
C ILE A 2 -13.32 -7.25 11.61
N THR A 3 -13.35 -6.25 10.72
CA THR A 3 -13.51 -6.43 9.28
C THR A 3 -12.30 -5.94 8.47
N GLN A 4 -11.34 -5.25 9.10
CA GLN A 4 -10.15 -4.74 8.42
C GLN A 4 -8.88 -5.40 8.93
N PHE A 5 -8.04 -5.85 8.00
CA PHE A 5 -6.73 -6.44 8.26
C PHE A 5 -5.68 -5.67 7.46
N ASP A 6 -4.75 -5.07 8.18
CA ASP A 6 -3.71 -4.20 7.60
C ASP A 6 -2.35 -4.89 7.64
N LEU A 7 -1.88 -5.33 6.50
CA LEU A 7 -0.64 -6.07 6.30
C LEU A 7 0.40 -5.24 5.54
N ALA A 8 1.57 -5.80 5.38
CA ALA A 8 2.61 -5.36 4.47
C ALA A 8 3.51 -6.55 4.11
N ASN A 9 4.13 -6.49 2.94
CA ASN A 9 5.01 -7.56 2.46
C ASN A 9 6.18 -7.85 3.39
N ASN A 10 6.67 -6.85 4.13
CA ASN A 10 7.79 -6.97 5.07
C ASN A 10 7.41 -7.26 6.52
N TYR A 11 6.10 -7.41 6.85
CA TYR A 11 5.68 -7.64 8.24
C TYR A 11 5.94 -9.09 8.69
N GLY A 12 6.28 -9.20 9.97
CA GLY A 12 6.55 -10.44 10.68
C GLY A 12 8.00 -10.56 11.11
N PRO A 13 8.38 -11.61 11.86
CA PRO A 13 9.77 -11.85 12.21
C PRO A 13 10.64 -12.05 10.96
N GLU A 14 10.12 -12.75 9.94
CA GLU A 14 10.72 -12.86 8.62
C GLU A 14 9.84 -12.14 7.59
N PRO A 15 10.41 -11.41 6.62
CA PRO A 15 9.63 -10.75 5.58
C PRO A 15 8.65 -11.70 4.88
N GLY A 16 7.38 -11.30 4.78
CA GLY A 16 6.32 -12.10 4.19
C GLY A 16 5.60 -13.05 5.15
N SER A 17 6.13 -13.31 6.34
CA SER A 17 5.54 -14.31 7.25
C SER A 17 4.16 -13.89 7.78
N ALA A 18 3.90 -12.61 7.97
CA ALA A 18 2.58 -12.13 8.35
C ALA A 18 1.52 -12.42 7.28
N GLU A 19 1.84 -12.17 6.02
CA GLU A 19 0.95 -12.48 4.88
C GLU A 19 0.74 -13.98 4.71
N ILE A 20 1.78 -14.82 4.89
CA ILE A 20 1.67 -16.28 4.84
C ILE A 20 0.72 -16.78 5.94
N ASN A 21 0.90 -16.32 7.17
CA ASN A 21 0.04 -16.71 8.30
C ASN A 21 -1.40 -16.24 8.10
N PHE A 22 -1.58 -15.02 7.61
CA PHE A 22 -2.92 -14.51 7.31
C PHE A 22 -3.60 -15.29 6.19
N GLY A 23 -2.87 -15.66 5.13
CA GLY A 23 -3.37 -16.50 4.05
C GLY A 23 -3.84 -17.88 4.53
N ARG A 24 -3.13 -18.48 5.50
CA ARG A 24 -3.56 -19.72 6.14
C ARG A 24 -4.88 -19.52 6.90
N ILE A 25 -5.00 -18.46 7.69
CA ILE A 25 -6.23 -18.13 8.44
C ILE A 25 -7.41 -17.85 7.48
N LEU A 26 -7.15 -17.12 6.38
CA LEU A 26 -8.17 -16.93 5.35
C LEU A 26 -8.67 -18.26 4.80
N LYS A 27 -7.76 -19.15 4.43
CA LYS A 27 -8.12 -20.45 3.86
C LYS A 27 -8.90 -21.34 4.85
N GLU A 28 -8.51 -21.33 6.12
CA GLU A 28 -9.08 -22.23 7.13
C GLU A 28 -10.41 -21.69 7.71
N ASP A 29 -10.50 -20.37 7.95
CA ASP A 29 -11.59 -19.81 8.77
C ASP A 29 -12.36 -18.67 8.10
N LEU A 30 -11.67 -17.72 7.45
CA LEU A 30 -12.25 -16.45 7.05
C LEU A 30 -12.62 -16.34 5.57
N GLY A 31 -12.23 -17.29 4.72
CA GLY A 31 -12.40 -17.20 3.26
C GLY A 31 -13.86 -17.01 2.83
N LYS A 32 -14.81 -17.60 3.54
CA LYS A 32 -16.25 -17.42 3.28
C LYS A 32 -16.76 -15.99 3.52
N TYR A 33 -15.97 -15.15 4.17
CA TYR A 33 -16.30 -13.76 4.48
C TYR A 33 -15.47 -12.76 3.64
N ARG A 34 -14.74 -13.24 2.59
CA ARG A 34 -13.81 -12.37 1.81
C ARG A 34 -14.46 -11.05 1.39
N ASP A 35 -15.71 -11.08 0.94
CA ASP A 35 -16.42 -9.91 0.44
C ASP A 35 -16.86 -8.92 1.54
N GLU A 36 -16.81 -9.35 2.80
CA GLU A 36 -17.07 -8.51 3.98
C GLU A 36 -15.78 -8.00 4.64
N LEU A 37 -14.62 -8.40 4.14
CA LEU A 37 -13.33 -8.06 4.71
C LEU A 37 -12.60 -7.02 3.86
N ILE A 38 -12.03 -6.02 4.51
CA ILE A 38 -11.07 -5.09 3.92
C ILE A 38 -9.67 -5.62 4.22
N ILE A 39 -9.01 -6.13 3.20
CA ILE A 39 -7.65 -6.68 3.30
C ILE A 39 -6.70 -5.76 2.56
N THR A 40 -5.70 -5.25 3.28
CA THR A 40 -4.73 -4.31 2.72
C THR A 40 -3.32 -4.86 2.82
N THR A 41 -2.45 -4.50 1.87
CA THR A 41 -1.02 -4.76 1.96
C THR A 41 -0.22 -3.61 1.37
N LYS A 42 1.08 -3.61 1.65
CA LYS A 42 2.01 -2.51 1.33
C LYS A 42 3.31 -3.06 0.77
N ALA A 43 3.98 -2.29 -0.07
CA ALA A 43 5.34 -2.54 -0.53
C ALA A 43 6.16 -1.24 -0.54
N GLY A 44 7.44 -1.31 -0.17
CA GLY A 44 8.33 -0.13 -0.11
C GLY A 44 9.61 -0.37 0.69
N TYR A 45 9.67 -1.46 1.45
CA TYR A 45 10.87 -1.87 2.19
C TYR A 45 11.53 -3.06 1.51
N GLU A 46 12.78 -3.30 1.87
CA GLU A 46 13.59 -4.38 1.29
C GLU A 46 12.97 -5.75 1.49
N MET A 47 12.88 -6.51 0.40
CA MET A 47 12.31 -7.85 0.37
C MET A 47 13.25 -8.88 -0.25
N TRP A 48 14.19 -8.46 -1.10
CA TRP A 48 15.21 -9.31 -1.71
C TRP A 48 16.43 -8.48 -2.14
N ASP A 49 17.57 -9.12 -2.28
CA ASP A 49 18.81 -8.48 -2.73
C ASP A 49 18.72 -8.00 -4.18
N GLY A 50 19.38 -6.88 -4.46
CA GLY A 50 19.49 -6.34 -5.80
C GLY A 50 18.71 -5.03 -6.00
N PRO A 51 18.85 -4.42 -7.19
CA PRO A 51 18.39 -3.04 -7.43
C PRO A 51 16.86 -2.89 -7.46
N TYR A 52 16.13 -3.99 -7.57
CA TYR A 52 14.66 -3.99 -7.65
C TYR A 52 13.98 -4.69 -6.47
N GLY A 53 14.69 -4.87 -5.37
CA GLY A 53 14.16 -5.52 -4.16
C GLY A 53 13.62 -4.57 -3.10
N ASN A 54 13.56 -3.26 -3.39
CA ASN A 54 13.27 -2.21 -2.42
C ASN A 54 12.63 -0.98 -3.10
N TRP A 55 12.10 -0.04 -2.28
CA TRP A 55 11.63 1.30 -2.65
C TRP A 55 10.34 1.33 -3.50
N GLY A 56 10.29 2.16 -4.55
CA GLY A 56 9.05 2.53 -5.25
C GLY A 56 9.05 2.32 -6.75
N SER A 57 10.07 1.64 -7.33
CA SER A 57 10.09 1.40 -8.77
C SER A 57 8.88 0.57 -9.21
N ARG A 58 8.43 0.81 -10.43
CA ARG A 58 7.32 0.06 -11.04
C ARG A 58 7.55 -1.46 -10.97
N LYS A 59 8.77 -1.89 -11.28
CA LYS A 59 9.14 -3.31 -11.26
C LYS A 59 9.00 -3.90 -9.86
N TYR A 60 9.51 -3.20 -8.85
CA TYR A 60 9.44 -3.64 -7.46
C TYR A 60 7.98 -3.72 -6.96
N LEU A 61 7.18 -2.67 -7.18
CA LEU A 61 5.82 -2.61 -6.66
C LEU A 61 4.92 -3.68 -7.25
N LEU A 62 4.97 -3.89 -8.57
CA LEU A 62 4.12 -4.90 -9.21
C LEU A 62 4.56 -6.32 -8.85
N ALA A 63 5.87 -6.61 -8.83
CA ALA A 63 6.38 -7.90 -8.37
C ALA A 63 6.03 -8.18 -6.91
N SER A 64 6.13 -7.16 -6.03
CA SER A 64 5.77 -7.28 -4.62
C SER A 64 4.28 -7.58 -4.43
N LEU A 65 3.40 -6.89 -5.18
CA LEU A 65 1.96 -7.17 -5.10
C LEU A 65 1.64 -8.62 -5.53
N ASP A 66 2.24 -9.10 -6.62
CA ASP A 66 2.04 -10.47 -7.08
C ASP A 66 2.50 -11.51 -6.03
N GLN A 67 3.64 -11.25 -5.40
CA GLN A 67 4.14 -12.10 -4.31
C GLN A 67 3.22 -12.04 -3.09
N SER A 68 2.71 -10.87 -2.71
CA SER A 68 1.78 -10.70 -1.58
C SER A 68 0.48 -11.45 -1.82
N LEU A 69 -0.12 -11.31 -3.00
CA LEU A 69 -1.32 -12.04 -3.39
C LEU A 69 -1.11 -13.56 -3.33
N LYS A 70 0.04 -14.04 -3.81
CA LYS A 70 0.39 -15.47 -3.74
C LYS A 70 0.53 -15.95 -2.29
N ARG A 71 1.20 -15.18 -1.40
CA ARG A 71 1.34 -15.54 0.01
C ARG A 71 0.00 -15.62 0.73
N MET A 72 -0.89 -14.69 0.44
CA MET A 72 -2.23 -14.65 1.06
C MET A 72 -3.25 -15.57 0.39
N GLY A 73 -2.97 -16.09 -0.81
CA GLY A 73 -3.92 -16.89 -1.58
C GLY A 73 -5.11 -16.08 -2.08
N LEU A 74 -4.88 -14.82 -2.47
CA LEU A 74 -5.88 -13.86 -2.92
C LEU A 74 -5.67 -13.51 -4.40
N GLU A 75 -6.75 -13.16 -5.08
CA GLU A 75 -6.71 -12.60 -6.43
C GLU A 75 -6.53 -11.07 -6.41
N TYR A 76 -7.02 -10.40 -5.36
CA TYR A 76 -6.90 -8.96 -5.17
C TYR A 76 -6.83 -8.58 -3.69
N VAL A 77 -6.33 -7.40 -3.41
CA VAL A 77 -6.45 -6.69 -2.12
C VAL A 77 -7.40 -5.51 -2.25
N ASP A 78 -8.01 -5.08 -1.14
CA ASP A 78 -8.88 -3.92 -1.16
C ASP A 78 -8.08 -2.64 -1.31
N ILE A 79 -6.97 -2.49 -0.57
CA ILE A 79 -6.08 -1.33 -0.72
C ILE A 79 -4.62 -1.81 -0.84
N PHE A 80 -3.95 -1.37 -1.90
CA PHE A 80 -2.51 -1.54 -2.05
C PHE A 80 -1.79 -0.24 -1.77
N TYR A 81 -0.82 -0.24 -0.84
CA TYR A 81 -0.07 0.94 -0.45
C TYR A 81 1.35 0.95 -1.00
N HIS A 82 1.82 2.15 -1.41
CA HIS A 82 3.25 2.43 -1.38
C HIS A 82 3.64 2.81 0.05
N HIS A 83 4.55 2.04 0.66
CA HIS A 83 4.77 2.00 2.11
C HIS A 83 5.57 3.20 2.65
N ARG A 84 6.39 3.82 1.81
CA ARG A 84 7.18 5.02 2.13
C ARG A 84 7.59 5.77 0.87
N MET A 85 7.87 7.07 0.99
CA MET A 85 8.43 7.85 -0.11
C MET A 85 9.75 7.27 -0.59
N ASP A 86 9.93 7.22 -1.92
CA ASP A 86 11.19 6.86 -2.56
C ASP A 86 11.86 8.16 -3.06
N PRO A 87 13.09 8.45 -2.61
CA PRO A 87 13.77 9.68 -2.99
C PRO A 87 14.36 9.66 -4.41
N GLU A 88 14.50 8.49 -5.04
CA GLU A 88 15.21 8.32 -6.29
C GLU A 88 14.29 7.99 -7.48
N THR A 89 13.23 7.22 -7.26
CA THR A 89 12.28 6.90 -8.32
C THR A 89 11.36 8.10 -8.60
N PRO A 90 11.18 8.49 -9.87
CA PRO A 90 10.21 9.52 -10.23
C PRO A 90 8.82 9.20 -9.68
N LEU A 91 8.16 10.20 -9.09
CA LEU A 91 6.87 10.01 -8.43
C LEU A 91 5.80 9.48 -9.39
N GLU A 92 5.86 9.89 -10.66
CA GLU A 92 4.98 9.46 -11.74
C GLU A 92 5.11 7.95 -12.01
N GLU A 93 6.32 7.40 -11.91
CA GLU A 93 6.55 5.95 -12.08
C GLU A 93 5.90 5.16 -10.95
N THR A 94 6.12 5.60 -9.71
CA THR A 94 5.53 4.98 -8.53
C THR A 94 4.00 5.03 -8.57
N MET A 95 3.43 6.20 -8.87
CA MET A 95 1.96 6.37 -8.99
C MET A 95 1.41 5.57 -10.18
N GLY A 96 2.12 5.53 -11.30
CA GLY A 96 1.76 4.69 -12.46
C GLY A 96 1.77 3.19 -12.15
N ALA A 97 2.65 2.73 -11.26
CA ALA A 97 2.63 1.35 -10.78
C ALA A 97 1.36 1.05 -9.97
N LEU A 98 1.00 1.94 -9.04
CA LEU A 98 -0.23 1.83 -8.25
C LEU A 98 -1.48 1.84 -9.15
N ALA A 99 -1.54 2.77 -10.11
CA ALA A 99 -2.64 2.81 -11.09
C ALA A 99 -2.76 1.50 -11.88
N SER A 100 -1.61 0.91 -12.27
CA SER A 100 -1.60 -0.37 -12.97
C SER A 100 -2.09 -1.54 -12.11
N ALA A 101 -1.84 -1.53 -10.80
CA ALA A 101 -2.37 -2.51 -9.87
C ALA A 101 -3.91 -2.49 -9.85
N VAL A 102 -4.51 -1.30 -9.87
CA VAL A 102 -5.98 -1.14 -9.95
C VAL A 102 -6.50 -1.55 -11.33
N GLN A 103 -5.90 -1.07 -12.41
CA GLN A 103 -6.32 -1.39 -13.79
C GLN A 103 -6.27 -2.89 -14.10
N SER A 104 -5.32 -3.61 -13.48
CA SER A 104 -5.21 -5.07 -13.63
C SER A 104 -6.15 -5.86 -12.69
N GLY A 105 -6.95 -5.18 -11.88
CA GLY A 105 -7.89 -5.81 -10.94
C GLY A 105 -7.23 -6.44 -9.71
N LYS A 106 -5.93 -6.16 -9.47
CA LYS A 106 -5.19 -6.69 -8.31
C LYS A 106 -5.34 -5.86 -7.04
N ALA A 107 -5.88 -4.65 -7.16
CA ALA A 107 -6.28 -3.80 -6.04
C ALA A 107 -7.55 -3.04 -6.40
N LEU A 108 -8.44 -2.81 -5.44
CA LEU A 108 -9.63 -1.96 -5.66
C LEU A 108 -9.29 -0.49 -5.52
N TYR A 109 -8.46 -0.17 -4.55
CA TYR A 109 -8.03 1.19 -4.21
C TYR A 109 -6.52 1.21 -3.99
N VAL A 110 -5.95 2.41 -3.99
CA VAL A 110 -4.56 2.63 -3.59
C VAL A 110 -4.46 3.55 -2.39
N GLY A 111 -3.40 3.34 -1.61
CA GLY A 111 -3.02 4.16 -0.50
C GLY A 111 -1.55 4.56 -0.57
N LEU A 112 -1.19 5.56 0.21
CA LEU A 112 0.18 5.96 0.45
C LEU A 112 0.46 5.86 1.94
N SER A 113 1.73 5.71 2.31
CA SER A 113 2.13 5.62 3.71
C SER A 113 3.42 6.40 3.91
N ASN A 114 3.52 7.10 5.04
CA ASN A 114 4.69 7.91 5.40
C ASN A 114 5.05 9.01 4.38
N TYR A 115 4.06 9.55 3.70
CA TYR A 115 4.21 10.71 2.82
C TYR A 115 4.02 12.00 3.60
N ASP A 116 4.90 12.99 3.34
CA ASP A 116 4.70 14.35 3.84
C ASP A 116 3.63 15.10 3.03
N GLY A 117 3.19 16.26 3.54
CA GLY A 117 2.10 17.00 2.91
C GLY A 117 2.41 17.50 1.50
N LYS A 118 3.66 17.84 1.19
CA LYS A 118 4.07 18.33 -0.14
C LYS A 118 4.03 17.18 -1.15
N THR A 119 4.72 16.10 -0.86
CA THR A 119 4.82 14.94 -1.75
C THR A 119 3.47 14.24 -1.90
N LEU A 120 2.67 14.17 -0.81
CA LEU A 120 1.31 13.66 -0.85
C LEU A 120 0.42 14.45 -1.83
N SER A 121 0.50 15.79 -1.79
CA SER A 121 -0.28 16.64 -2.70
C SER A 121 0.07 16.39 -4.16
N GLN A 122 1.36 16.24 -4.47
CA GLN A 122 1.82 15.93 -5.83
C GLN A 122 1.36 14.53 -6.27
N ALA A 123 1.55 13.52 -5.42
CA ALA A 123 1.12 12.14 -5.69
C ALA A 123 -0.40 12.04 -5.93
N ALA A 124 -1.19 12.74 -5.11
CA ALA A 124 -2.65 12.77 -5.25
C ALA A 124 -3.08 13.40 -6.59
N SER A 125 -2.42 14.49 -7.03
CA SER A 125 -2.69 15.09 -8.33
C SER A 125 -2.39 14.12 -9.48
N ILE A 126 -1.24 13.44 -9.45
CA ILE A 126 -0.86 12.46 -10.46
C ILE A 126 -1.86 11.29 -10.49
N LEU A 127 -2.25 10.75 -9.34
CA LEU A 127 -3.24 9.66 -9.27
C LEU A 127 -4.62 10.11 -9.77
N GLN A 128 -5.01 11.36 -9.51
CA GLN A 128 -6.25 11.94 -10.02
C GLN A 128 -6.22 12.06 -11.56
N GLU A 129 -5.13 12.53 -12.14
CA GLU A 129 -4.93 12.60 -13.60
C GLU A 129 -4.98 11.21 -14.25
N MET A 130 -4.50 10.18 -13.54
CA MET A 130 -4.56 8.78 -13.98
C MET A 130 -5.91 8.11 -13.71
N HIS A 131 -6.90 8.83 -13.17
CA HIS A 131 -8.20 8.28 -12.73
C HIS A 131 -8.05 7.08 -11.78
N CYS A 132 -7.00 7.09 -10.95
CA CYS A 132 -6.72 6.03 -9.99
C CYS A 132 -7.40 6.35 -8.64
N PRO A 133 -8.19 5.43 -8.06
CA PRO A 133 -8.91 5.67 -6.82
C PRO A 133 -7.96 5.65 -5.60
N PHE A 134 -7.42 6.81 -5.27
CA PHE A 134 -6.60 7.05 -4.08
C PHE A 134 -7.48 7.41 -2.88
N VAL A 135 -7.37 6.68 -1.76
CA VAL A 135 -8.30 6.81 -0.64
C VAL A 135 -7.67 7.22 0.69
N ILE A 136 -6.36 7.00 0.90
CA ILE A 136 -5.77 7.17 2.23
C ILE A 136 -4.26 7.41 2.19
N ASN A 137 -3.78 8.25 3.12
CA ASN A 137 -2.36 8.31 3.51
C ASN A 137 -2.22 7.85 4.97
N GLN A 138 -1.59 6.70 5.19
CA GLN A 138 -1.37 6.12 6.51
C GLN A 138 -0.02 6.55 7.08
N ASN A 139 -0.02 7.19 8.24
CA ASN A 139 1.19 7.66 8.89
C ASN A 139 1.29 7.15 10.32
N ARG A 140 2.53 7.02 10.79
CA ARG A 140 2.81 6.72 12.18
C ARG A 140 2.46 7.93 13.06
N TYR A 141 1.69 7.69 14.13
CA TYR A 141 1.34 8.71 15.10
C TYR A 141 1.21 8.09 16.49
N SER A 142 1.89 8.66 17.45
CA SER A 142 1.83 8.25 18.85
C SER A 142 2.19 9.42 19.77
N ILE A 143 2.15 9.20 21.08
CA ILE A 143 2.64 10.20 22.04
C ILE A 143 4.14 10.50 21.88
N PHE A 144 4.91 9.59 21.29
CA PHE A 144 6.36 9.72 21.07
C PHE A 144 6.73 10.12 19.63
N ASP A 145 5.84 9.92 18.67
CA ASP A 145 6.04 10.29 17.27
C ASP A 145 4.88 11.15 16.78
N ARG A 146 5.13 12.43 16.69
CA ARG A 146 4.15 13.45 16.30
C ARG A 146 4.56 14.18 15.01
N THR A 147 5.40 13.56 14.21
CA THR A 147 5.94 14.12 12.96
C THR A 147 4.85 14.65 12.03
N VAL A 148 3.69 13.95 11.95
CA VAL A 148 2.55 14.37 11.11
C VAL A 148 1.98 15.74 11.46
N GLU A 149 2.26 16.26 12.64
CA GLU A 149 1.80 17.60 13.05
C GLU A 149 2.59 18.73 12.38
N ASN A 150 3.84 18.45 11.95
CA ASN A 150 4.79 19.42 11.47
C ASN A 150 5.27 19.19 10.02
N ASN A 151 4.90 18.07 9.38
CA ASN A 151 5.32 17.69 8.04
C ASN A 151 4.40 18.20 6.91
N GLY A 152 3.53 19.15 7.19
CA GLY A 152 2.64 19.77 6.21
C GLY A 152 1.30 19.07 6.01
N LEU A 153 1.08 17.89 6.56
CA LEU A 153 -0.17 17.12 6.39
C LEU A 153 -1.42 17.86 6.89
N LYS A 154 -1.32 18.63 7.96
CA LYS A 154 -2.45 19.44 8.48
C LYS A 154 -3.00 20.45 7.47
N LYS A 155 -2.18 20.85 6.48
CA LYS A 155 -2.55 21.84 5.45
C LYS A 155 -2.99 21.18 4.13
N THR A 156 -2.82 19.88 4.01
CA THR A 156 -3.14 19.13 2.80
C THR A 156 -4.60 18.70 2.86
N ALA A 157 -5.48 19.46 2.24
CA ALA A 157 -6.87 19.08 2.09
C ALA A 157 -6.99 18.12 0.89
N TYR A 158 -7.03 16.82 1.16
CA TYR A 158 -7.43 15.84 0.15
C TYR A 158 -8.96 15.76 0.11
N ARG A 159 -9.54 15.95 -1.07
CA ARG A 159 -10.95 15.61 -1.32
C ARG A 159 -10.97 14.26 -2.02
N PRO A 160 -11.58 13.21 -1.44
CA PRO A 160 -11.84 11.97 -2.16
C PRO A 160 -12.58 12.27 -3.47
N LEU A 161 -12.34 11.45 -4.48
CA LEU A 161 -13.12 11.47 -5.70
C LEU A 161 -14.60 11.26 -5.32
N PRO A 162 -15.54 11.98 -6.02
CA PRO A 162 -16.97 11.81 -5.77
C PRO A 162 -17.45 10.41 -6.10
#